data_2235eb8344548f31c63e3eb51df1bbf8
#
_entry.id   2235eb8344548f31c63e3eb51df1bbf8
#
_cell.length_a   1.000
_cell.length_b   1.000
_cell.length_c   1.000
_cell.angle_alpha   90.00
_cell.angle_beta   90.00
_cell.angle_gamma   90.00
#
_symmetry.space_group_name_H-M   'P 1'
#
loop_
_entity.id
_entity.type
_entity.pdbx_description
1 polymer ?
#
loop_
_entity_poly.entity_id
_entity_poly.type
_entity_poly.pdbx_seq_one_letter_code
_entity_poly.pdbx_strand_id
1 'polypeptide(L)'
;MKHLTPYILIPGLILLLAHPAFGQNPIIMDQYTADPSARVFGDRVYLYPSHDILANEERGRPGWFCMADYHVFSSSNLTEWTDHGIIVSQNKVDWVKPDSYSLWAPDCIEKNGKYYFYFPAPARDTSYGRGFLIGVAVATHPSGPFVPEPEPIAGVHGIDPCPFIDQDGQAYLYWSMGNIFVARLNADMTSLASNPVVIENLPEKGLKEGPFVFERKGIYYLTYPHVENKTERLEYAMGISPMGPFKEAGVIMDESPTGCWTNHQSFVEYKDQWYLFYHHNDLSPGFDKNRSTRIDSMFFNADGTIQKVIPTFRGVGLTKASHIIQMDRYSAKSETGATIAFLDSLQPFEGWKTILEQADAWIRYNAVDFGSDASKKAELKAYSRTGSTLQIRLDRADGPVLSEIKIPAGEQWKTVESELTEFQPGIHHLLVVLKDEHPVEIDWIRFL
;
A
#
# COMPACT_ATOMS: atom_id res chain seq x y z
N MET A 1 -48.85 -42.69 9.11
CA MET A 1 -48.55 -41.75 8.03
C MET A 1 -47.97 -40.49 8.71
N LYS A 2 -46.65 -40.31 8.61
CA LYS A 2 -45.96 -39.09 9.13
C LYS A 2 -45.69 -38.18 7.94
N HIS A 3 -46.28 -36.99 7.92
CA HIS A 3 -46.04 -35.97 6.92
C HIS A 3 -44.65 -35.39 7.05
N LEU A 4 -43.82 -35.59 6.05
CA LEU A 4 -42.54 -34.92 5.85
C LEU A 4 -42.80 -33.61 5.10
N THR A 5 -42.54 -32.49 5.77
CA THR A 5 -42.54 -31.16 5.13
C THR A 5 -41.18 -30.93 4.46
N PRO A 6 -41.10 -30.54 3.17
CA PRO A 6 -39.82 -30.24 2.55
C PRO A 6 -39.33 -28.86 2.98
N TYR A 7 -38.11 -28.81 3.49
CA TYR A 7 -37.38 -27.55 3.70
C TYR A 7 -36.88 -27.05 2.34
N ILE A 8 -37.41 -25.89 1.91
CA ILE A 8 -36.87 -25.16 0.78
C ILE A 8 -35.65 -24.39 1.26
N LEU A 9 -34.44 -24.83 0.85
CA LEU A 9 -33.22 -24.03 0.97
C LEU A 9 -33.27 -22.89 -0.03
N ILE A 10 -33.45 -21.66 0.46
CA ILE A 10 -33.25 -20.45 -0.33
C ILE A 10 -31.73 -20.20 -0.35
N PRO A 11 -31.06 -20.23 -1.52
CA PRO A 11 -29.65 -19.82 -1.59
C PRO A 11 -29.58 -18.32 -1.30
N GLY A 12 -28.98 -17.97 -0.17
CA GLY A 12 -28.65 -16.59 0.16
C GLY A 12 -27.69 -16.04 -0.90
N LEU A 13 -28.19 -15.11 -1.70
CA LEU A 13 -27.38 -14.31 -2.60
C LEU A 13 -26.51 -13.38 -1.73
N ILE A 14 -25.24 -13.75 -1.51
CA ILE A 14 -24.27 -12.86 -0.92
C ILE A 14 -24.00 -11.78 -1.96
N LEU A 15 -24.65 -10.62 -1.82
CA LEU A 15 -24.25 -9.42 -2.51
C LEU A 15 -22.86 -9.05 -1.99
N LEU A 16 -21.83 -9.38 -2.75
CA LEU A 16 -20.52 -8.74 -2.63
C LEU A 16 -20.72 -7.27 -2.98
N LEU A 17 -20.83 -6.43 -1.97
CA LEU A 17 -20.73 -4.98 -2.12
C LEU A 17 -19.30 -4.69 -2.58
N ALA A 18 -19.10 -4.62 -3.88
CA ALA A 18 -17.89 -4.05 -4.44
C ALA A 18 -17.84 -2.59 -3.99
N HIS A 19 -17.01 -2.29 -3.01
CA HIS A 19 -16.69 -0.90 -2.67
C HIS A 19 -15.96 -0.33 -3.88
N PRO A 20 -16.39 0.82 -4.41
CA PRO A 20 -15.68 1.46 -5.49
C PRO A 20 -14.29 1.86 -5.00
N ALA A 21 -13.26 1.21 -5.51
CA ALA A 21 -11.87 1.50 -5.20
C ALA A 21 -11.42 2.74 -5.99
N PHE A 22 -10.70 3.61 -5.33
CA PHE A 22 -10.24 4.89 -5.84
C PHE A 22 -8.72 4.88 -5.90
N GLY A 23 -8.14 5.51 -6.92
CA GLY A 23 -6.70 5.78 -6.96
C GLY A 23 -6.32 6.77 -5.88
N GLN A 24 -5.96 6.28 -4.69
CA GLN A 24 -5.63 7.10 -3.53
C GLN A 24 -4.78 6.31 -2.54
N ASN A 25 -3.98 7.00 -1.77
CA ASN A 25 -3.24 6.45 -0.63
C ASN A 25 -3.99 6.69 0.69
N PRO A 26 -4.09 5.69 1.58
CA PRO A 26 -3.64 4.32 1.36
C PRO A 26 -4.53 3.58 0.36
N ILE A 27 -3.98 2.57 -0.30
CA ILE A 27 -4.69 1.84 -1.37
C ILE A 27 -5.68 0.80 -0.85
N ILE A 28 -5.58 0.41 0.41
CA ILE A 28 -6.51 -0.47 1.13
C ILE A 28 -7.05 0.33 2.32
N MET A 29 -8.37 0.43 2.42
CA MET A 29 -9.04 1.35 3.35
C MET A 29 -9.84 0.64 4.44
N ASP A 30 -10.08 -0.65 4.32
CA ASP A 30 -10.96 -1.46 5.19
C ASP A 30 -10.20 -2.33 6.18
N GLN A 31 -8.88 -2.34 6.09
CA GLN A 31 -7.99 -3.06 7.00
C GLN A 31 -6.59 -2.43 7.01
N TYR A 32 -5.81 -2.72 8.05
CA TYR A 32 -4.42 -2.28 8.13
C TYR A 32 -3.54 -3.21 7.32
N THR A 33 -2.68 -2.63 6.49
CA THR A 33 -1.75 -3.35 5.62
C THR A 33 -0.36 -2.73 5.70
N ALA A 34 0.66 -3.55 5.87
CA ALA A 34 2.03 -3.10 6.07
C ALA A 34 3.01 -3.88 5.20
N ASP A 35 4.27 -3.49 5.21
CA ASP A 35 5.37 -4.21 4.59
C ASP A 35 5.01 -4.73 3.18
N PRO A 36 4.58 -3.84 2.26
CA PRO A 36 3.93 -4.24 1.03
C PRO A 36 4.90 -4.90 0.06
N SER A 37 4.79 -6.22 -0.13
CA SER A 37 5.46 -6.91 -1.24
C SER A 37 4.55 -6.94 -2.45
N ALA A 38 4.87 -6.13 -3.45
CA ALA A 38 4.17 -6.07 -4.72
C ALA A 38 4.94 -6.84 -5.80
N ARG A 39 4.22 -7.64 -6.59
CA ARG A 39 4.79 -8.42 -7.70
C ARG A 39 3.86 -8.38 -8.92
N VAL A 40 4.43 -8.38 -10.11
CA VAL A 40 3.66 -8.45 -11.35
C VAL A 40 3.61 -9.91 -11.82
N PHE A 41 2.39 -10.46 -11.92
CA PHE A 41 2.16 -11.79 -12.48
C PHE A 41 1.09 -11.68 -13.58
N GLY A 42 1.50 -12.01 -14.80
CA GLY A 42 0.67 -11.80 -15.98
C GLY A 42 0.39 -10.32 -16.23
N ASP A 43 -0.87 -9.95 -16.30
CA ASP A 43 -1.34 -8.58 -16.55
C ASP A 43 -1.76 -7.82 -15.27
N ARG A 44 -1.47 -8.37 -14.09
CA ARG A 44 -1.91 -7.83 -12.79
C ARG A 44 -0.73 -7.63 -11.83
N VAL A 45 -0.89 -6.64 -10.97
CA VAL A 45 -0.08 -6.50 -9.76
C VAL A 45 -0.75 -7.25 -8.63
N TYR A 46 0.00 -8.10 -7.95
CA TYR A 46 -0.39 -8.77 -6.71
C TYR A 46 0.36 -8.14 -5.55
N LEU A 47 -0.35 -7.91 -4.46
CA LEU A 47 0.17 -7.29 -3.24
C LEU A 47 0.02 -8.27 -2.09
N TYR A 48 1.13 -8.57 -1.42
CA TYR A 48 1.23 -9.47 -0.27
C TYR A 48 1.72 -8.65 0.93
N PRO A 49 0.84 -8.00 1.67
CA PRO A 49 1.22 -7.22 2.84
C PRO A 49 1.25 -8.05 4.11
N SER A 50 1.92 -7.56 5.14
CA SER A 50 1.59 -7.91 6.52
C SER A 50 0.19 -7.40 6.86
N HIS A 51 -0.60 -8.18 7.59
CA HIS A 51 -1.93 -7.79 8.04
C HIS A 51 -1.86 -7.36 9.51
N ASP A 52 -1.70 -6.07 9.76
CA ASP A 52 -1.71 -5.51 11.11
C ASP A 52 -3.12 -5.57 11.70
N ILE A 53 -3.22 -6.01 12.94
CA ILE A 53 -4.46 -6.01 13.71
C ILE A 53 -4.25 -5.38 15.09
N LEU A 54 -5.31 -4.91 15.71
CA LEU A 54 -5.22 -4.30 17.05
C LEU A 54 -4.84 -5.36 18.09
N ALA A 55 -3.71 -5.13 18.76
CA ALA A 55 -3.32 -5.92 19.92
C ALA A 55 -4.15 -5.53 21.15
N ASN A 56 -4.49 -6.54 21.97
CA ASN A 56 -5.15 -6.37 23.25
C ASN A 56 -4.63 -7.42 24.27
N GLU A 57 -5.19 -7.49 25.45
CA GLU A 57 -4.74 -8.42 26.50
C GLU A 57 -4.91 -9.91 26.11
N GLU A 58 -5.85 -10.23 25.22
CA GLU A 58 -6.12 -11.59 24.75
C GLU A 58 -5.38 -11.93 23.44
N ARG A 59 -4.88 -10.91 22.73
CA ARG A 59 -4.33 -11.06 21.39
C ARG A 59 -3.09 -10.19 21.20
N GLY A 60 -1.95 -10.85 21.11
CA GLY A 60 -0.67 -10.18 20.91
C GLY A 60 -0.17 -9.47 22.17
N ARG A 61 0.71 -8.49 21.98
CA ARG A 61 1.27 -7.64 23.03
C ARG A 61 0.71 -6.23 22.89
N PRO A 62 -0.05 -5.70 23.85
CA PRO A 62 -0.54 -4.33 23.81
C PRO A 62 0.58 -3.32 23.51
N GLY A 63 0.33 -2.39 22.59
CA GLY A 63 1.30 -1.38 22.18
C GLY A 63 2.41 -1.89 21.24
N TRP A 64 2.27 -3.08 20.67
CA TRP A 64 3.24 -3.70 19.77
C TRP A 64 2.62 -4.14 18.45
N PHE A 65 3.45 -4.56 17.49
CA PHE A 65 3.01 -5.19 16.24
C PHE A 65 2.20 -6.46 16.53
N CYS A 66 1.12 -6.67 15.81
CA CYS A 66 0.22 -7.79 15.99
C CYS A 66 -0.31 -8.26 14.63
N MET A 67 0.11 -9.43 14.17
CA MET A 67 -0.21 -9.99 12.85
C MET A 67 -0.41 -11.50 12.97
N ALA A 68 -1.59 -11.99 12.61
CA ALA A 68 -1.99 -13.39 12.75
C ALA A 68 -2.01 -14.17 11.42
N ASP A 69 -2.09 -13.47 10.31
CA ASP A 69 -2.27 -14.03 8.97
C ASP A 69 -1.79 -13.07 7.89
N TYR A 70 -1.84 -13.53 6.65
CA TYR A 70 -1.56 -12.74 5.46
C TYR A 70 -2.73 -12.81 4.49
N HIS A 71 -3.09 -11.66 3.92
CA HIS A 71 -3.98 -11.55 2.78
C HIS A 71 -3.19 -11.39 1.48
N VAL A 72 -3.84 -11.61 0.35
CA VAL A 72 -3.34 -11.20 -0.95
C VAL A 72 -4.37 -10.35 -1.68
N PHE A 73 -3.91 -9.26 -2.25
CA PHE A 73 -4.72 -8.37 -3.07
C PHE A 73 -4.23 -8.39 -4.52
N SER A 74 -5.08 -8.06 -5.47
CA SER A 74 -4.63 -7.86 -6.85
C SER A 74 -5.33 -6.71 -7.53
N SER A 75 -4.62 -6.08 -8.49
CA SER A 75 -5.13 -4.98 -9.29
C SER A 75 -4.63 -5.08 -10.73
N SER A 76 -5.45 -4.66 -11.69
CA SER A 76 -5.08 -4.49 -13.10
C SER A 76 -4.88 -3.01 -13.49
N ASN A 77 -5.15 -2.06 -12.57
CA ASN A 77 -5.09 -0.63 -12.83
C ASN A 77 -4.45 0.18 -11.70
N LEU A 78 -4.01 -0.48 -10.60
CA LEU A 78 -3.40 0.10 -9.39
C LEU A 78 -4.33 0.98 -8.54
N THR A 79 -5.59 1.10 -8.93
CA THR A 79 -6.60 1.91 -8.24
C THR A 79 -7.71 1.06 -7.63
N GLU A 80 -8.04 -0.05 -8.26
CA GLU A 80 -9.05 -0.99 -7.81
C GLU A 80 -8.36 -2.28 -7.36
N TRP A 81 -8.52 -2.62 -6.09
CA TRP A 81 -7.88 -3.79 -5.48
C TRP A 81 -8.93 -4.81 -5.06
N THR A 82 -8.69 -6.07 -5.41
CA THR A 82 -9.52 -7.19 -5.00
C THR A 82 -8.80 -7.94 -3.89
N ASP A 83 -9.41 -8.03 -2.70
CA ASP A 83 -8.95 -8.92 -1.63
C ASP A 83 -9.37 -10.36 -1.95
N HIS A 84 -8.40 -11.26 -2.00
CA HIS A 84 -8.61 -12.70 -2.20
C HIS A 84 -8.68 -13.48 -0.88
N GLY A 85 -8.60 -12.77 0.25
CA GLY A 85 -8.67 -13.35 1.59
C GLY A 85 -7.34 -13.89 2.11
N ILE A 86 -7.43 -14.62 3.21
CA ILE A 86 -6.29 -15.15 3.96
C ILE A 86 -5.62 -16.28 3.18
N ILE A 87 -4.30 -16.16 2.97
CA ILE A 87 -3.48 -17.16 2.28
C ILE A 87 -2.61 -18.00 3.21
N VAL A 88 -2.14 -17.44 4.33
CA VAL A 88 -1.40 -18.16 5.39
C VAL A 88 -1.84 -17.63 6.75
N SER A 89 -1.98 -18.51 7.74
CA SER A 89 -2.35 -18.16 9.11
C SER A 89 -1.42 -18.88 10.10
N GLN A 90 -0.99 -18.17 11.15
CA GLN A 90 0.01 -18.65 12.13
C GLN A 90 -0.30 -20.01 12.72
N ASN A 91 -1.58 -20.31 13.03
CA ASN A 91 -1.99 -21.55 13.68
C ASN A 91 -2.17 -22.72 12.69
N LYS A 92 -1.89 -22.52 11.38
CA LYS A 92 -1.94 -23.55 10.36
C LYS A 92 -0.56 -23.91 9.81
N VAL A 93 0.51 -23.42 10.42
CA VAL A 93 1.89 -23.69 10.05
C VAL A 93 2.56 -24.45 11.19
N ASP A 94 2.96 -25.68 10.96
CA ASP A 94 3.39 -26.62 12.03
C ASP A 94 4.59 -26.11 12.85
N TRP A 95 5.55 -25.47 12.21
CA TRP A 95 6.76 -24.99 12.89
C TRP A 95 6.60 -23.60 13.54
N VAL A 96 5.52 -22.88 13.23
CA VAL A 96 5.27 -21.53 13.79
C VAL A 96 4.73 -21.64 15.21
N LYS A 97 5.22 -20.77 16.09
CA LYS A 97 4.71 -20.66 17.46
C LYS A 97 3.24 -20.23 17.43
N PRO A 98 2.32 -21.05 17.97
CA PRO A 98 0.91 -20.72 18.02
C PRO A 98 0.67 -19.39 18.74
N ASP A 99 -0.29 -18.62 18.28
CA ASP A 99 -0.72 -17.33 18.87
C ASP A 99 0.45 -16.37 19.15
N SER A 100 1.49 -16.42 18.28
CA SER A 100 2.63 -15.53 18.39
C SER A 100 2.32 -14.11 17.92
N TYR A 101 1.31 -13.97 17.07
CA TYR A 101 0.92 -12.70 16.44
C TYR A 101 2.09 -11.95 15.81
N SER A 102 3.00 -12.70 15.20
CA SER A 102 4.26 -12.19 14.65
C SER A 102 4.56 -12.77 13.27
N LEU A 103 3.57 -12.76 12.38
CA LEU A 103 3.75 -13.02 10.95
C LEU A 103 4.14 -11.70 10.26
N TRP A 104 5.45 -11.41 10.22
CA TRP A 104 5.99 -10.13 9.77
C TRP A 104 6.20 -10.09 8.25
N ALA A 105 6.94 -9.11 7.75
CA ALA A 105 7.10 -8.78 6.34
C ALA A 105 7.31 -9.99 5.41
N PRO A 106 6.38 -10.27 4.48
CA PRO A 106 6.47 -11.40 3.55
C PRO A 106 6.98 -10.94 2.17
N ASP A 107 7.25 -11.91 1.29
CA ASP A 107 7.40 -11.67 -0.14
C ASP A 107 6.98 -12.91 -0.95
N CYS A 108 6.69 -12.73 -2.24
CA CYS A 108 6.26 -13.81 -3.13
C CYS A 108 6.96 -13.72 -4.48
N ILE A 109 7.33 -14.88 -5.05
CA ILE A 109 7.91 -14.94 -6.39
C ILE A 109 7.36 -16.14 -7.16
N GLU A 110 7.29 -16.02 -8.50
CA GLU A 110 6.92 -17.12 -9.39
C GLU A 110 8.17 -17.81 -9.93
N LYS A 111 8.15 -19.13 -9.98
CA LYS A 111 9.11 -19.94 -10.74
C LYS A 111 8.46 -21.21 -11.28
N ASN A 112 8.55 -21.40 -12.59
CA ASN A 112 8.06 -22.62 -13.28
C ASN A 112 6.57 -22.91 -13.03
N GLY A 113 5.72 -21.89 -13.03
CA GLY A 113 4.27 -22.00 -12.82
C GLY A 113 3.87 -22.27 -11.38
N LYS A 114 4.78 -22.11 -10.43
CA LYS A 114 4.50 -22.14 -8.99
C LYS A 114 4.83 -20.79 -8.36
N TYR A 115 4.08 -20.46 -7.33
CA TYR A 115 4.23 -19.24 -6.54
C TYR A 115 4.76 -19.63 -5.17
N TYR A 116 5.87 -19.02 -4.76
CA TYR A 116 6.57 -19.29 -3.51
C TYR A 116 6.42 -18.06 -2.62
N PHE A 117 5.64 -18.19 -1.58
CA PHE A 117 5.37 -17.14 -0.60
C PHE A 117 6.29 -17.36 0.61
N TYR A 118 7.23 -16.43 0.82
CA TYR A 118 8.19 -16.45 1.92
C TYR A 118 7.68 -15.58 3.05
N PHE A 119 7.80 -16.08 4.28
CA PHE A 119 7.34 -15.35 5.45
C PHE A 119 8.18 -15.65 6.68
N PRO A 120 8.49 -14.65 7.54
CA PRO A 120 9.16 -14.86 8.80
C PRO A 120 8.14 -15.14 9.90
N ALA A 121 8.52 -16.01 10.83
CA ALA A 121 7.74 -16.25 12.05
C ALA A 121 8.65 -16.79 13.17
N PRO A 122 8.27 -16.59 14.45
CA PRO A 122 8.97 -17.20 15.56
C PRO A 122 8.75 -18.71 15.57
N ALA A 123 9.80 -19.48 15.83
CA ALA A 123 9.73 -20.92 15.94
C ALA A 123 8.85 -21.37 17.11
N ARG A 124 8.08 -22.45 16.92
CA ARG A 124 7.26 -23.09 17.94
C ARG A 124 8.11 -23.58 19.11
N ASP A 125 9.23 -24.21 18.81
CA ASP A 125 10.17 -24.73 19.78
C ASP A 125 11.59 -24.84 19.20
N THR A 126 12.55 -25.25 20.02
CA THR A 126 13.97 -25.30 19.64
C THR A 126 14.34 -26.42 18.67
N SER A 127 13.46 -27.35 18.33
CA SER A 127 13.71 -28.39 17.33
C SER A 127 13.81 -27.79 15.91
N TYR A 128 13.05 -26.72 15.66
CA TYR A 128 13.11 -25.98 14.40
C TYR A 128 14.20 -24.89 14.39
N GLY A 129 14.62 -24.40 15.56
CA GLY A 129 15.57 -23.31 15.72
C GLY A 129 15.15 -22.34 16.84
N ARG A 130 15.80 -21.17 16.91
CA ARG A 130 15.49 -20.12 17.88
C ARG A 130 15.23 -18.79 17.19
N GLY A 131 14.31 -17.99 17.74
CA GLY A 131 13.96 -16.69 17.21
C GLY A 131 13.08 -16.78 15.97
N PHE A 132 13.25 -15.83 15.07
CA PHE A 132 12.56 -15.80 13.79
C PHE A 132 13.26 -16.70 12.77
N LEU A 133 12.46 -17.48 12.07
CA LEU A 133 12.87 -18.33 10.94
C LEU A 133 12.05 -17.93 9.72
N ILE A 134 12.52 -18.31 8.54
CA ILE A 134 11.81 -18.03 7.29
C ILE A 134 11.24 -19.33 6.74
N GLY A 135 9.93 -19.35 6.54
CA GLY A 135 9.21 -20.43 5.89
C GLY A 135 8.79 -20.09 4.48
N VAL A 136 8.31 -21.10 3.78
CA VAL A 136 7.77 -21.00 2.42
C VAL A 136 6.40 -21.64 2.39
N ALA A 137 5.44 -21.01 1.70
CA ALA A 137 4.20 -21.66 1.30
C ALA A 137 4.09 -21.64 -0.22
N VAL A 138 3.57 -22.70 -0.81
CA VAL A 138 3.59 -22.91 -2.27
C VAL A 138 2.18 -22.99 -2.81
N ALA A 139 1.93 -22.32 -3.96
CA ALA A 139 0.67 -22.35 -4.69
C ALA A 139 0.90 -22.53 -6.19
N THR A 140 -0.18 -22.86 -6.93
CA THR A 140 -0.19 -22.86 -8.40
C THR A 140 -0.90 -21.64 -9.00
N HIS A 141 -1.40 -20.76 -8.14
CA HIS A 141 -2.01 -19.49 -8.52
C HIS A 141 -1.52 -18.38 -7.58
N PRO A 142 -1.30 -17.14 -8.05
CA PRO A 142 -0.76 -16.08 -7.23
C PRO A 142 -1.67 -15.66 -6.05
N SER A 143 -2.97 -15.92 -6.13
CA SER A 143 -3.90 -15.71 -5.01
C SER A 143 -4.13 -16.98 -4.15
N GLY A 144 -3.34 -18.03 -4.35
CA GLY A 144 -3.45 -19.27 -3.60
C GLY A 144 -4.43 -20.29 -4.20
N PRO A 145 -4.84 -21.31 -3.42
CA PRO A 145 -4.47 -21.52 -2.01
C PRO A 145 -2.98 -21.87 -1.85
N PHE A 146 -2.34 -21.24 -0.86
CA PHE A 146 -0.96 -21.54 -0.49
C PHE A 146 -0.90 -22.66 0.54
N VAL A 147 0.01 -23.60 0.34
CA VAL A 147 0.27 -24.72 1.25
C VAL A 147 1.65 -24.49 1.90
N PRO A 148 1.72 -24.21 3.21
CA PRO A 148 2.99 -24.06 3.90
C PRO A 148 3.82 -25.34 3.87
N GLU A 149 5.14 -25.20 3.66
CA GLU A 149 6.09 -26.28 3.88
C GLU A 149 6.13 -26.66 5.37
N PRO A 150 6.33 -27.94 5.69
CA PRO A 150 6.27 -28.43 7.07
C PRO A 150 7.42 -27.91 7.94
N GLU A 151 8.50 -27.44 7.35
CA GLU A 151 9.69 -26.94 8.02
C GLU A 151 10.14 -25.58 7.42
N PRO A 152 10.78 -24.72 8.21
CA PRO A 152 11.40 -23.50 7.72
C PRO A 152 12.64 -23.82 6.89
N ILE A 153 13.14 -22.85 6.13
CA ILE A 153 14.39 -22.99 5.35
C ILE A 153 15.55 -23.21 6.31
N ALA A 154 16.20 -24.35 6.19
CA ALA A 154 17.34 -24.71 7.05
C ALA A 154 18.49 -23.69 6.89
N GLY A 155 19.02 -23.22 8.03
CA GLY A 155 20.14 -22.27 8.05
C GLY A 155 19.77 -20.80 7.79
N VAL A 156 18.48 -20.47 7.66
CA VAL A 156 18.00 -19.10 7.52
C VAL A 156 17.35 -18.64 8.83
N HIS A 157 17.97 -17.66 9.49
CA HIS A 157 17.47 -17.04 10.70
C HIS A 157 17.32 -15.55 10.46
N GLY A 158 16.14 -14.99 10.74
CA GLY A 158 15.88 -13.58 10.58
C GLY A 158 14.48 -13.28 10.07
N ILE A 159 14.33 -12.10 9.49
CA ILE A 159 13.07 -11.52 9.03
C ILE A 159 13.22 -10.99 7.59
N ASP A 160 12.14 -10.51 7.02
CA ASP A 160 12.06 -9.76 5.76
C ASP A 160 12.68 -10.51 4.57
N PRO A 161 12.20 -11.71 4.25
CA PRO A 161 12.69 -12.45 3.09
C PRO A 161 12.34 -11.71 1.80
N CYS A 162 13.33 -11.59 0.90
CA CYS A 162 13.12 -11.12 -0.46
C CYS A 162 13.72 -12.13 -1.44
N PRO A 163 12.91 -12.95 -2.10
CA PRO A 163 13.38 -13.81 -3.18
C PRO A 163 13.60 -12.99 -4.46
N PHE A 164 14.66 -13.32 -5.18
CA PHE A 164 15.01 -12.71 -6.46
C PHE A 164 15.48 -13.80 -7.43
N ILE A 165 15.05 -13.73 -8.69
CA ILE A 165 15.51 -14.63 -9.76
C ILE A 165 16.24 -13.77 -10.79
N ASP A 166 17.50 -14.12 -11.03
CA ASP A 166 18.33 -13.44 -12.01
C ASP A 166 18.02 -13.88 -13.44
N GLN A 167 18.51 -13.17 -14.43
CA GLN A 167 18.29 -13.42 -15.86
C GLN A 167 18.78 -14.80 -16.31
N ASP A 168 19.78 -15.39 -15.62
CA ASP A 168 20.27 -16.75 -15.85
C ASP A 168 19.39 -17.84 -15.21
N GLY A 169 18.32 -17.45 -14.49
CA GLY A 169 17.40 -18.34 -13.79
C GLY A 169 17.87 -18.78 -12.40
N GLN A 170 19.05 -18.32 -11.94
CA GLN A 170 19.49 -18.58 -10.56
C GLN A 170 18.64 -17.76 -9.59
N ALA A 171 18.07 -18.42 -8.60
CA ALA A 171 17.31 -17.78 -7.53
C ALA A 171 18.20 -17.47 -6.33
N TYR A 172 17.89 -16.36 -5.68
CA TYR A 172 18.55 -15.86 -4.49
C TYR A 172 17.49 -15.55 -3.43
N LEU A 173 17.86 -15.66 -2.16
CA LEU A 173 17.08 -15.17 -1.02
C LEU A 173 17.92 -14.15 -0.27
N TYR A 174 17.34 -12.97 -0.05
CA TYR A 174 17.86 -11.95 0.84
C TYR A 174 17.00 -11.92 2.10
N TRP A 175 17.58 -11.54 3.24
CA TRP A 175 16.85 -11.38 4.51
C TRP A 175 17.65 -10.52 5.49
N SER A 176 17.03 -10.14 6.60
CA SER A 176 17.65 -9.32 7.64
C SER A 176 17.82 -10.09 8.96
N MET A 177 18.95 -9.86 9.61
CA MET A 177 19.22 -10.25 11.00
C MET A 177 20.32 -9.35 11.56
N GLY A 178 19.99 -8.08 11.83
CA GLY A 178 20.95 -7.04 12.19
C GLY A 178 21.86 -6.59 11.04
N ASN A 179 22.08 -7.45 10.06
CA ASN A 179 22.67 -7.18 8.76
C ASN A 179 21.75 -7.72 7.66
N ILE A 180 21.99 -7.32 6.42
CA ILE A 180 21.36 -7.91 5.25
C ILE A 180 22.24 -9.06 4.76
N PHE A 181 21.61 -10.22 4.60
CA PHE A 181 22.23 -11.46 4.10
C PHE A 181 21.70 -11.80 2.72
N VAL A 182 22.47 -12.58 1.97
CA VAL A 182 22.08 -13.20 0.71
C VAL A 182 22.62 -14.60 0.60
N ALA A 183 21.84 -15.52 0.02
CA ALA A 183 22.28 -16.84 -0.38
C ALA A 183 21.62 -17.25 -1.69
N ARG A 184 22.25 -18.17 -2.42
CA ARG A 184 21.60 -18.83 -3.57
C ARG A 184 20.58 -19.83 -3.06
N LEU A 185 19.44 -19.90 -3.75
CA LEU A 185 18.45 -20.97 -3.56
C LEU A 185 18.69 -22.13 -4.53
N ASN A 186 18.37 -23.32 -4.09
CA ASN A 186 18.24 -24.49 -4.96
C ASN A 186 17.03 -24.34 -5.91
N ALA A 187 16.94 -25.24 -6.88
CA ALA A 187 15.84 -25.23 -7.84
C ALA A 187 14.46 -25.47 -7.20
N ASP A 188 14.40 -26.06 -6.01
CA ASP A 188 13.20 -26.28 -5.21
C ASP A 188 12.61 -24.99 -4.62
N MET A 189 13.40 -23.92 -4.56
CA MET A 189 13.04 -22.63 -3.96
C MET A 189 12.80 -22.68 -2.44
N THR A 190 13.04 -23.79 -1.78
CA THR A 190 12.76 -24.02 -0.35
C THR A 190 14.02 -24.37 0.45
N SER A 191 15.18 -24.42 -0.21
CA SER A 191 16.47 -24.74 0.42
C SER A 191 17.62 -23.91 -0.16
N LEU A 192 18.69 -23.71 0.65
CA LEU A 192 19.88 -22.96 0.23
C LEU A 192 20.83 -23.79 -0.61
N ALA A 193 21.33 -23.24 -1.71
CA ALA A 193 22.39 -23.78 -2.56
C ALA A 193 23.79 -23.25 -2.18
N SER A 194 23.87 -22.24 -1.33
CA SER A 194 25.14 -21.69 -0.85
C SER A 194 25.04 -21.28 0.62
N ASN A 195 26.17 -21.12 1.27
CA ASN A 195 26.19 -20.49 2.59
C ASN A 195 25.73 -19.02 2.49
N PRO A 196 25.05 -18.52 3.53
CA PRO A 196 24.71 -17.09 3.64
C PRO A 196 25.96 -16.19 3.63
N VAL A 197 25.86 -15.06 2.95
CA VAL A 197 26.89 -14.03 2.87
C VAL A 197 26.27 -12.72 3.33
N VAL A 198 26.98 -11.96 4.16
CA VAL A 198 26.60 -10.60 4.54
C VAL A 198 26.86 -9.66 3.37
N ILE A 199 25.88 -8.83 3.05
CA ILE A 199 26.08 -7.72 2.10
C ILE A 199 26.94 -6.66 2.76
N GLU A 200 28.08 -6.37 2.14
CA GLU A 200 29.03 -5.36 2.59
C GLU A 200 28.76 -3.98 1.98
N ASN A 201 29.44 -2.96 2.51
CA ASN A 201 29.39 -1.56 2.05
C ASN A 201 28.00 -0.91 2.16
N LEU A 202 27.20 -1.30 3.12
CA LEU A 202 26.00 -0.60 3.58
C LEU A 202 26.34 0.27 4.79
N PRO A 203 25.47 1.23 5.20
CA PRO A 203 25.71 2.07 6.37
C PRO A 203 26.12 1.26 7.60
N GLU A 204 27.21 1.63 8.26
CA GLU A 204 27.72 0.88 9.43
C GLU A 204 26.82 1.04 10.65
N LYS A 205 26.21 2.20 10.80
CA LYS A 205 25.36 2.56 11.95
C LYS A 205 23.89 2.47 11.60
N GLY A 206 23.06 2.38 12.62
CA GLY A 206 21.62 2.31 12.50
C GLY A 206 21.08 0.92 12.12
N LEU A 207 19.81 0.70 12.38
CA LEU A 207 19.10 -0.51 11.97
C LEU A 207 18.93 -0.50 10.46
N LYS A 208 19.19 -1.61 9.81
CA LYS A 208 18.94 -1.88 8.40
C LYS A 208 18.22 -3.21 8.30
N GLU A 209 17.08 -3.21 7.64
CA GLU A 209 16.28 -4.41 7.46
C GLU A 209 15.56 -4.37 6.10
N GLY A 210 14.53 -5.15 5.87
CA GLY A 210 13.63 -5.06 4.72
C GLY A 210 14.31 -5.02 3.34
N PRO A 211 15.27 -5.90 3.01
CA PRO A 211 15.90 -5.86 1.70
C PRO A 211 14.88 -6.15 0.59
N PHE A 212 14.93 -5.36 -0.47
CA PHE A 212 14.23 -5.67 -1.70
C PHE A 212 15.18 -5.47 -2.88
N VAL A 213 15.25 -6.47 -3.77
CA VAL A 213 16.20 -6.47 -4.88
C VAL A 213 15.47 -6.55 -6.21
N PHE A 214 15.88 -5.71 -7.15
CA PHE A 214 15.47 -5.77 -8.54
C PHE A 214 16.65 -5.44 -9.47
N GLU A 215 16.55 -5.87 -10.72
CA GLU A 215 17.50 -5.56 -11.77
C GLU A 215 16.85 -4.62 -12.81
N ARG A 216 17.61 -3.65 -13.30
CA ARG A 216 17.21 -2.78 -14.38
C ARG A 216 18.41 -2.42 -15.25
N LYS A 217 18.39 -2.80 -16.53
CA LYS A 217 19.43 -2.48 -17.52
C LYS A 217 20.85 -2.89 -17.10
N GLY A 218 20.99 -4.05 -16.47
CA GLY A 218 22.26 -4.59 -16.00
C GLY A 218 22.75 -4.03 -14.67
N ILE A 219 21.95 -3.20 -14.01
CA ILE A 219 22.24 -2.65 -12.68
C ILE A 219 21.33 -3.36 -11.66
N TYR A 220 21.93 -3.89 -10.61
CA TYR A 220 21.22 -4.46 -9.47
C TYR A 220 21.01 -3.42 -8.40
N TYR A 221 19.78 -3.23 -7.98
CA TYR A 221 19.39 -2.32 -6.93
C TYR A 221 19.04 -3.13 -5.68
N LEU A 222 19.79 -2.93 -4.62
CA LEU A 222 19.45 -3.40 -3.28
C LEU A 222 18.88 -2.20 -2.52
N THR A 223 17.60 -2.26 -2.17
CA THR A 223 16.91 -1.22 -1.41
C THR A 223 16.62 -1.72 -0.01
N TYR A 224 16.59 -0.83 0.96
CA TYR A 224 16.40 -1.19 2.36
C TYR A 224 15.91 0.01 3.19
N PRO A 225 15.05 -0.20 4.19
CA PRO A 225 14.83 0.76 5.26
C PRO A 225 16.06 0.92 6.12
N HIS A 226 16.30 2.14 6.56
CA HIS A 226 17.43 2.49 7.41
C HIS A 226 17.05 3.55 8.45
N VAL A 227 17.33 3.27 9.73
CA VAL A 227 17.20 4.24 10.81
C VAL A 227 18.51 5.01 10.94
N GLU A 228 18.61 6.14 10.28
CA GLU A 228 19.77 7.03 10.45
C GLU A 228 19.61 7.96 11.66
N ASN A 229 18.43 8.52 11.86
CA ASN A 229 18.16 9.48 12.92
C ASN A 229 17.11 8.98 13.91
N LYS A 230 15.84 8.92 13.52
CA LYS A 230 14.72 8.65 14.42
C LYS A 230 13.82 7.51 13.97
N THR A 231 13.43 7.52 12.71
CA THR A 231 12.56 6.53 12.09
C THR A 231 13.23 6.00 10.83
N GLU A 232 12.64 5.01 10.20
CA GLU A 232 13.17 4.48 8.94
C GLU A 232 12.90 5.42 7.79
N ARG A 233 13.95 5.63 6.97
CA ARG A 233 13.88 6.16 5.61
C ARG A 233 14.23 5.04 4.62
N LEU A 234 13.87 5.18 3.36
CA LEU A 234 14.21 4.21 2.32
C LEU A 234 15.48 4.62 1.61
N GLU A 235 16.45 3.73 1.59
CA GLU A 235 17.75 3.89 0.94
C GLU A 235 18.02 2.81 -0.08
N TYR A 236 19.05 2.98 -0.89
CA TYR A 236 19.47 1.97 -1.85
C TYR A 236 20.96 2.00 -2.12
N ALA A 237 21.45 0.84 -2.52
CA ALA A 237 22.77 0.61 -3.04
C ALA A 237 22.67 0.00 -4.45
N MET A 238 23.65 0.27 -5.31
CA MET A 238 23.74 -0.25 -6.68
C MET A 238 24.90 -1.20 -6.82
N GLY A 239 24.71 -2.27 -7.59
CA GLY A 239 25.72 -3.30 -7.86
C GLY A 239 25.66 -3.80 -9.29
N ILE A 240 26.61 -4.67 -9.64
CA ILE A 240 26.73 -5.30 -10.96
C ILE A 240 26.43 -6.80 -10.93
N SER A 241 26.09 -7.33 -9.77
CA SER A 241 25.67 -8.72 -9.61
C SER A 241 24.68 -8.85 -8.43
N PRO A 242 23.89 -9.94 -8.36
CA PRO A 242 22.93 -10.14 -7.26
C PRO A 242 23.59 -10.22 -5.88
N MET A 243 24.81 -10.68 -5.80
CA MET A 243 25.55 -10.80 -4.54
C MET A 243 26.51 -9.63 -4.29
N GLY A 244 26.41 -8.58 -5.08
CA GLY A 244 27.28 -7.42 -5.01
C GLY A 244 28.60 -7.57 -5.78
N PRO A 245 29.64 -6.76 -5.46
CA PRO A 245 29.61 -5.75 -4.41
C PRO A 245 28.60 -4.65 -4.71
N PHE A 246 27.93 -4.19 -3.65
CA PHE A 246 27.05 -3.03 -3.72
C PHE A 246 27.77 -1.77 -3.24
N LYS A 247 27.31 -0.61 -3.71
CA LYS A 247 27.77 0.71 -3.30
C LYS A 247 26.55 1.56 -3.00
N GLU A 248 26.52 2.20 -1.83
CA GLU A 248 25.49 3.17 -1.47
C GLU A 248 25.29 4.20 -2.58
N ALA A 249 24.03 4.47 -2.93
CA ALA A 249 23.65 5.32 -4.05
C ALA A 249 22.73 6.49 -3.65
N GLY A 250 21.99 6.38 -2.55
CA GLY A 250 21.19 7.50 -2.06
C GLY A 250 19.93 7.12 -1.30
N VAL A 251 19.11 8.15 -1.09
CA VAL A 251 17.83 8.07 -0.39
C VAL A 251 16.70 8.06 -1.41
N ILE A 252 15.83 7.04 -1.30
CA ILE A 252 14.62 6.91 -2.14
C ILE A 252 13.50 7.76 -1.56
N MET A 253 13.31 7.70 -0.24
CA MET A 253 12.24 8.41 0.48
C MET A 253 12.74 8.79 1.87
N ASP A 254 12.40 10.01 2.33
CA ASP A 254 12.71 10.45 3.68
C ASP A 254 11.87 9.71 4.73
N GLU A 255 12.23 9.91 6.01
CA GLU A 255 11.43 9.46 7.15
C GLU A 255 9.97 9.90 7.02
N SER A 256 9.05 9.05 7.49
CA SER A 256 7.61 9.35 7.43
C SER A 256 7.27 10.66 8.16
N PRO A 257 6.56 11.59 7.50
CA PRO A 257 6.17 12.85 8.14
C PRO A 257 5.16 12.64 9.28
N THR A 258 4.51 11.48 9.34
CA THR A 258 3.56 11.10 10.41
C THR A 258 4.24 10.46 11.61
N GLY A 259 5.57 10.22 11.54
CA GLY A 259 6.33 9.58 12.59
C GLY A 259 6.11 8.06 12.67
N CYS A 260 5.60 7.43 11.62
CA CYS A 260 5.60 5.98 11.50
C CYS A 260 7.03 5.47 11.64
N TRP A 261 7.27 4.59 12.63
CA TRP A 261 8.63 4.20 12.98
C TRP A 261 9.26 3.32 11.91
N THR A 262 8.52 2.35 11.39
CA THR A 262 8.96 1.51 10.29
C THR A 262 8.54 2.07 8.93
N ASN A 263 9.31 1.72 7.91
CA ASN A 263 8.92 1.78 6.52
C ASN A 263 9.41 0.49 5.84
N HIS A 264 8.74 0.02 4.80
CA HIS A 264 9.14 -1.17 4.06
C HIS A 264 8.68 -1.03 2.63
N GLN A 265 9.53 -1.42 1.69
CA GLN A 265 9.31 -1.12 0.28
C GLN A 265 9.32 -2.35 -0.61
N SER A 266 8.61 -2.23 -1.72
CA SER A 266 8.80 -3.06 -2.91
C SER A 266 8.65 -2.23 -4.18
N PHE A 267 9.17 -2.74 -5.29
CA PHE A 267 9.21 -2.04 -6.56
C PHE A 267 8.68 -2.92 -7.66
N VAL A 268 7.86 -2.35 -8.53
CA VAL A 268 7.39 -3.03 -9.73
C VAL A 268 7.46 -2.12 -10.95
N GLU A 269 7.80 -2.69 -12.08
CA GLU A 269 7.53 -2.11 -13.39
C GLU A 269 6.20 -2.68 -13.89
N TYR A 270 5.24 -1.81 -14.15
CA TYR A 270 3.93 -2.19 -14.63
C TYR A 270 3.42 -1.21 -15.68
N LYS A 271 3.10 -1.70 -16.87
CA LYS A 271 2.68 -0.88 -18.03
C LYS A 271 3.66 0.26 -18.34
N ASP A 272 4.93 -0.08 -18.45
CA ASP A 272 6.04 0.81 -18.78
C ASP A 272 6.32 1.95 -17.78
N GLN A 273 5.79 1.81 -16.55
CA GLN A 273 6.03 2.75 -15.46
C GLN A 273 6.49 2.00 -14.22
N TRP A 274 7.47 2.56 -13.48
CA TRP A 274 7.93 2.04 -12.19
C TRP A 274 7.15 2.64 -11.05
N TYR A 275 6.84 1.81 -10.07
CA TYR A 275 6.09 2.17 -8.87
C TYR A 275 6.81 1.70 -7.63
N LEU A 276 6.75 2.56 -6.59
CA LEU A 276 7.19 2.26 -5.23
C LEU A 276 5.95 1.97 -4.38
N PHE A 277 5.90 0.79 -3.79
CA PHE A 277 4.98 0.44 -2.72
C PHE A 277 5.70 0.61 -1.39
N TYR A 278 5.05 1.18 -0.41
CA TYR A 278 5.58 1.44 0.93
C TYR A 278 4.44 1.58 1.93
N HIS A 279 4.70 1.81 3.21
CA HIS A 279 3.64 2.06 4.17
C HIS A 279 3.87 3.32 5.02
N HIS A 280 2.78 3.91 5.46
CA HIS A 280 2.69 4.85 6.56
C HIS A 280 1.60 4.36 7.54
N ASN A 281 1.18 5.20 8.49
CA ASN A 281 0.13 4.88 9.48
C ASN A 281 -1.13 5.73 9.29
N ASP A 282 -1.59 5.89 8.05
CA ASP A 282 -2.71 6.77 7.68
C ASP A 282 -3.98 6.52 8.48
N LEU A 283 -4.42 5.26 8.52
CA LEU A 283 -5.63 4.83 9.24
C LEU A 283 -5.45 4.83 10.77
N SER A 284 -4.24 5.02 11.27
CA SER A 284 -3.91 5.02 12.70
C SER A 284 -2.82 6.04 13.05
N PRO A 285 -3.05 7.34 12.85
CA PRO A 285 -2.02 8.38 13.03
C PRO A 285 -1.54 8.52 14.48
N GLY A 286 -2.32 8.07 15.45
CA GLY A 286 -1.94 8.06 16.87
C GLY A 286 -1.18 6.80 17.30
N PHE A 287 -1.02 5.79 16.42
CA PHE A 287 -0.37 4.52 16.74
C PHE A 287 0.31 3.93 15.51
N ASP A 288 1.62 3.96 15.49
CA ASP A 288 2.47 3.65 14.34
C ASP A 288 2.68 2.16 14.04
N LYS A 289 2.04 1.24 14.76
CA LYS A 289 2.10 -0.21 14.52
C LYS A 289 0.84 -0.77 13.84
N ASN A 290 -0.09 0.10 13.44
CA ASN A 290 -1.20 -0.23 12.54
C ASN A 290 -1.01 0.57 11.26
N ARG A 291 -0.40 -0.05 10.29
CA ARG A 291 0.16 0.62 9.11
C ARG A 291 -0.80 0.54 7.92
N SER A 292 -0.52 1.30 6.89
CA SER A 292 -1.37 1.44 5.72
C SER A 292 -0.51 1.50 4.45
N THR A 293 -0.75 0.59 3.52
CA THR A 293 0.01 0.51 2.26
C THR A 293 -0.30 1.69 1.34
N ARG A 294 0.76 2.27 0.80
CA ARG A 294 0.76 3.35 -0.18
C ARG A 294 1.47 2.95 -1.46
N ILE A 295 1.20 3.69 -2.53
CA ILE A 295 1.87 3.57 -3.82
C ILE A 295 2.11 4.94 -4.43
N ASP A 296 3.33 5.18 -4.92
CA ASP A 296 3.67 6.36 -5.70
C ASP A 296 4.51 5.98 -6.94
N SER A 297 4.48 6.83 -7.98
CA SER A 297 5.32 6.66 -9.16
C SER A 297 6.78 6.89 -8.82
N MET A 298 7.66 6.07 -9.40
CA MET A 298 9.09 6.19 -9.26
C MET A 298 9.75 6.44 -10.60
N PHE A 299 10.81 7.24 -10.61
CA PHE A 299 11.56 7.62 -11.80
C PHE A 299 13.06 7.42 -11.60
N PHE A 300 13.77 7.21 -12.70
CA PHE A 300 15.22 7.09 -12.73
C PHE A 300 15.85 8.28 -13.43
N ASN A 301 17.02 8.68 -12.99
CA ASN A 301 17.88 9.60 -13.71
C ASN A 301 18.57 8.91 -14.89
N ALA A 302 19.19 9.68 -15.77
CA ALA A 302 19.88 9.14 -16.95
C ALA A 302 21.05 8.20 -16.60
N ASP A 303 21.68 8.40 -15.45
CA ASP A 303 22.76 7.56 -14.91
C ASP A 303 22.28 6.29 -14.18
N GLY A 304 20.97 6.07 -14.12
CA GLY A 304 20.34 4.93 -13.45
C GLY A 304 20.04 5.16 -11.97
N THR A 305 20.44 6.28 -11.37
CA THR A 305 20.06 6.57 -9.99
C THR A 305 18.57 6.81 -9.86
N ILE A 306 18.00 6.46 -8.69
CA ILE A 306 16.58 6.64 -8.38
C ILE A 306 16.33 8.12 -8.02
N GLN A 307 15.32 8.74 -8.63
CA GLN A 307 14.84 10.05 -8.19
C GLN A 307 14.09 9.90 -6.85
N LYS A 308 14.36 10.82 -5.93
CA LYS A 308 13.71 10.80 -4.62
C LYS A 308 12.19 10.90 -4.74
N VAL A 309 11.50 9.97 -4.12
CA VAL A 309 10.03 9.90 -4.12
C VAL A 309 9.49 10.72 -2.96
N ILE A 310 8.56 11.62 -3.28
CA ILE A 310 7.81 12.38 -2.28
C ILE A 310 6.45 11.70 -2.10
N PRO A 311 6.12 11.24 -0.89
CA PRO A 311 4.84 10.60 -0.60
C PRO A 311 3.65 11.48 -0.95
N THR A 312 2.64 10.92 -1.63
CA THR A 312 1.42 11.67 -1.95
C THR A 312 0.18 11.02 -1.31
N PHE A 313 -0.83 11.81 -0.97
CA PHE A 313 -2.15 11.27 -0.61
C PHE A 313 -2.90 10.74 -1.83
N ARG A 314 -2.66 11.35 -2.99
CA ARG A 314 -3.31 10.97 -4.25
C ARG A 314 -2.92 9.58 -4.73
N GLY A 315 -1.66 9.17 -4.53
CA GLY A 315 -1.16 7.93 -5.13
C GLY A 315 -1.11 7.99 -6.66
N VAL A 316 -1.42 6.87 -7.31
CA VAL A 316 -1.23 6.65 -8.75
C VAL A 316 -2.54 6.28 -9.46
N GLY A 317 -2.48 6.25 -10.81
CA GLY A 317 -3.56 5.81 -11.68
C GLY A 317 -4.56 6.91 -12.06
N LEU A 318 -5.58 6.53 -12.82
CA LEU A 318 -6.67 7.38 -13.25
C LEU A 318 -7.89 7.13 -12.37
N THR A 319 -8.54 8.21 -11.94
CA THR A 319 -9.83 8.13 -11.23
C THR A 319 -10.93 8.55 -12.18
N LYS A 320 -11.92 7.70 -12.39
CA LYS A 320 -13.09 8.05 -13.20
C LYS A 320 -13.90 9.15 -12.51
N ALA A 321 -14.24 10.19 -13.25
CA ALA A 321 -15.02 11.32 -12.75
C ALA A 321 -16.40 10.89 -12.21
N SER A 322 -16.99 9.84 -12.78
CA SER A 322 -18.28 9.27 -12.36
C SER A 322 -18.24 8.52 -11.02
N HIS A 323 -17.05 8.21 -10.52
CA HIS A 323 -16.88 7.61 -9.21
C HIS A 323 -16.79 8.69 -8.11
N ILE A 324 -16.99 8.29 -6.87
CA ILE A 324 -16.72 9.16 -5.72
C ILE A 324 -15.21 9.46 -5.69
N ILE A 325 -14.83 10.71 -5.64
CA ILE A 325 -13.45 11.19 -5.49
C ILE A 325 -13.34 11.76 -4.09
N GLN A 326 -12.56 11.10 -3.23
CA GLN A 326 -12.33 11.55 -1.86
C GLN A 326 -11.47 12.82 -1.86
N MET A 327 -11.97 13.89 -1.30
CA MET A 327 -11.34 15.21 -1.42
C MET A 327 -10.12 15.38 -0.53
N ASP A 328 -9.98 14.58 0.51
CA ASP A 328 -8.80 14.50 1.37
C ASP A 328 -7.58 13.82 0.67
N ARG A 329 -7.80 13.10 -0.44
CA ARG A 329 -6.76 12.42 -1.23
C ARG A 329 -6.21 13.30 -2.36
N TYR A 330 -5.96 14.54 -2.07
CA TYR A 330 -5.46 15.52 -3.03
C TYR A 330 -3.97 15.28 -3.40
N SER A 331 -3.59 15.75 -4.57
CA SER A 331 -2.19 15.75 -5.06
C SER A 331 -1.41 16.96 -4.55
N ALA A 332 -2.11 18.07 -4.33
CA ALA A 332 -1.54 19.31 -3.82
C ALA A 332 -2.63 20.16 -3.17
N LYS A 333 -2.22 21.10 -2.33
CA LYS A 333 -3.09 22.05 -1.66
C LYS A 333 -2.43 23.42 -1.54
N SER A 334 -3.22 24.44 -1.21
CA SER A 334 -2.70 25.74 -0.81
C SER A 334 -1.81 25.63 0.44
N GLU A 335 -0.83 26.52 0.60
CA GLU A 335 0.08 26.53 1.76
C GLU A 335 -0.68 26.70 3.08
N THR A 336 -1.72 27.50 3.06
CA THR A 336 -2.58 27.79 4.20
C THR A 336 -4.05 27.54 3.89
N GLY A 337 -4.88 27.38 4.93
CA GLY A 337 -6.33 27.29 4.83
C GLY A 337 -6.87 25.96 4.29
N ALA A 338 -6.04 24.94 4.08
CA ALA A 338 -6.47 23.61 3.69
C ALA A 338 -5.84 22.54 4.59
N THR A 339 -6.67 21.76 5.28
CA THR A 339 -6.28 20.68 6.20
C THR A 339 -7.15 19.45 6.00
N ILE A 340 -6.77 18.32 6.61
CA ILE A 340 -7.57 17.08 6.67
C ILE A 340 -7.82 16.68 8.13
N ALA A 341 -8.96 16.04 8.37
CA ALA A 341 -9.30 15.41 9.64
C ALA A 341 -10.11 14.14 9.38
N PHE A 342 -10.18 13.21 10.33
CA PHE A 342 -11.11 12.08 10.21
C PHE A 342 -12.56 12.55 10.11
N LEU A 343 -13.38 11.82 9.36
CA LEU A 343 -14.85 11.96 9.40
C LEU A 343 -15.37 11.65 10.81
N ASP A 344 -14.95 10.50 11.35
CA ASP A 344 -15.12 10.11 12.75
C ASP A 344 -13.79 9.55 13.28
N SER A 345 -13.20 10.22 14.27
CA SER A 345 -11.94 9.77 14.88
C SER A 345 -12.05 8.45 15.64
N LEU A 346 -13.25 7.99 15.97
CA LEU A 346 -13.52 6.71 16.61
C LEU A 346 -13.69 5.58 15.59
N GLN A 347 -13.87 5.90 14.32
CA GLN A 347 -14.07 4.97 13.21
C GLN A 347 -13.12 5.31 12.04
N PRO A 348 -11.81 5.07 12.16
CA PRO A 348 -10.81 5.52 11.17
C PRO A 348 -11.05 4.94 9.77
N PHE A 349 -11.70 3.80 9.64
CA PHE A 349 -12.03 3.19 8.34
C PHE A 349 -13.17 3.90 7.59
N GLU A 350 -13.88 4.86 8.22
CA GLU A 350 -14.79 5.75 7.50
C GLU A 350 -14.05 6.80 6.66
N GLY A 351 -12.74 6.99 6.89
CA GLY A 351 -11.89 7.88 6.13
C GLY A 351 -11.84 9.30 6.68
N TRP A 352 -11.48 10.25 5.81
CA TRP A 352 -11.18 11.64 6.16
C TRP A 352 -12.07 12.61 5.40
N LYS A 353 -11.99 13.87 5.82
CA LYS A 353 -12.56 15.04 5.17
C LYS A 353 -11.48 16.09 4.93
N THR A 354 -11.63 16.87 3.88
CA THR A 354 -10.88 18.12 3.70
C THR A 354 -11.62 19.28 4.35
N ILE A 355 -10.89 20.17 5.00
CA ILE A 355 -11.37 21.39 5.59
C ILE A 355 -10.71 22.56 4.86
N LEU A 356 -11.51 23.43 4.25
CA LEU A 356 -11.06 24.70 3.69
C LEU A 356 -11.59 25.83 4.57
N GLU A 357 -10.69 26.73 5.06
CA GLU A 357 -10.98 27.69 6.11
C GLU A 357 -10.75 29.16 5.70
N GLN A 358 -10.13 29.40 4.56
CA GLN A 358 -9.77 30.74 4.09
C GLN A 358 -10.17 30.93 2.64
N ALA A 359 -10.59 32.10 2.26
CA ALA A 359 -10.84 32.45 0.87
C ALA A 359 -9.63 32.12 0.00
N ASP A 360 -9.90 31.61 -1.17
CA ASP A 360 -8.93 31.11 -2.16
C ASP A 360 -8.03 29.95 -1.69
N ALA A 361 -8.30 29.32 -0.52
CA ALA A 361 -7.74 28.03 -0.19
C ALA A 361 -8.23 26.97 -1.20
N TRP A 362 -7.35 26.09 -1.60
CA TRP A 362 -7.65 25.10 -2.63
C TRP A 362 -6.98 23.75 -2.38
N ILE A 363 -7.59 22.74 -2.96
CA ILE A 363 -6.99 21.41 -3.16
C ILE A 363 -7.01 21.05 -4.65
N ARG A 364 -6.02 20.25 -5.09
CA ARG A 364 -5.93 19.73 -6.47
C ARG A 364 -5.88 18.20 -6.44
N TYR A 365 -6.69 17.61 -7.27
CA TYR A 365 -6.74 16.17 -7.51
C TYR A 365 -6.35 15.88 -8.96
N ASN A 366 -5.20 15.24 -9.16
CA ASN A 366 -4.67 14.99 -10.50
C ASN A 366 -5.35 13.78 -11.18
N ALA A 367 -5.32 13.76 -12.51
CA ALA A 367 -5.66 12.63 -13.35
C ALA A 367 -7.08 12.07 -13.09
N VAL A 368 -8.07 12.95 -13.22
CA VAL A 368 -9.49 12.61 -13.25
C VAL A 368 -9.91 12.40 -14.69
N ASP A 369 -10.43 11.21 -15.00
CA ASP A 369 -10.88 10.81 -16.33
C ASP A 369 -12.39 11.03 -16.47
N PHE A 370 -12.78 12.02 -17.27
CA PHE A 370 -14.16 12.34 -17.61
C PHE A 370 -14.70 11.51 -18.80
N GLY A 371 -13.89 10.59 -19.33
CA GLY A 371 -14.30 9.74 -20.46
C GLY A 371 -14.36 10.48 -21.79
N SER A 372 -15.25 10.01 -22.68
CA SER A 372 -15.51 10.60 -24.00
C SER A 372 -16.69 11.56 -24.02
N ASP A 373 -17.61 11.42 -23.05
CA ASP A 373 -18.83 12.20 -22.95
C ASP A 373 -18.74 13.16 -21.77
N ALA A 374 -19.06 14.44 -22.00
CA ALA A 374 -19.01 15.43 -20.94
C ALA A 374 -20.08 15.17 -19.88
N SER A 375 -19.67 15.07 -18.63
CA SER A 375 -20.58 15.09 -17.48
C SER A 375 -21.37 16.41 -17.47
N LYS A 376 -22.62 16.38 -16.98
CA LYS A 376 -23.49 17.54 -16.95
C LYS A 376 -23.70 18.09 -15.55
N LYS A 377 -23.46 17.29 -14.55
CA LYS A 377 -23.66 17.62 -13.13
C LYS A 377 -22.48 17.19 -12.28
N ALA A 378 -22.25 17.92 -11.21
CA ALA A 378 -21.43 17.50 -10.07
C ALA A 378 -22.33 17.24 -8.87
N GLU A 379 -22.03 16.19 -8.11
CA GLU A 379 -22.52 15.98 -6.76
C GLU A 379 -21.37 16.10 -5.79
N LEU A 380 -21.56 16.86 -4.72
CA LEU A 380 -20.57 17.10 -3.68
C LEU A 380 -21.18 16.85 -2.30
N LYS A 381 -20.55 15.99 -1.48
CA LYS A 381 -20.91 15.85 -0.07
C LYS A 381 -20.08 16.82 0.77
N ALA A 382 -20.74 17.79 1.35
CA ALA A 382 -20.08 18.85 2.12
C ALA A 382 -20.91 19.28 3.32
N TYR A 383 -20.24 20.00 4.24
CA TYR A 383 -20.81 20.60 5.41
C TYR A 383 -20.24 22.01 5.58
N SER A 384 -21.12 23.01 5.83
CA SER A 384 -20.73 24.34 6.26
C SER A 384 -21.75 24.89 7.25
N ARG A 385 -21.27 25.33 8.41
CA ARG A 385 -22.14 25.87 9.45
C ARG A 385 -22.82 27.18 9.05
N THR A 386 -22.12 28.00 8.29
CA THR A 386 -22.55 29.36 7.92
C THR A 386 -23.00 29.48 6.48
N GLY A 387 -22.87 28.41 5.71
CA GLY A 387 -22.96 28.43 4.27
C GLY A 387 -21.61 28.78 3.62
N SER A 388 -21.34 28.32 2.41
CA SER A 388 -20.07 28.55 1.73
C SER A 388 -20.23 28.42 0.23
N THR A 389 -19.29 28.96 -0.53
CA THR A 389 -19.24 28.89 -1.99
C THR A 389 -17.92 28.25 -2.44
N LEU A 390 -18.03 27.16 -3.19
CA LEU A 390 -16.91 26.47 -3.80
C LEU A 390 -16.92 26.65 -5.31
N GLN A 391 -15.74 26.84 -5.91
CA GLN A 391 -15.56 26.72 -7.36
C GLN A 391 -14.80 25.45 -7.70
N ILE A 392 -15.36 24.72 -8.66
CA ILE A 392 -14.68 23.60 -9.30
C ILE A 392 -14.01 24.10 -10.56
N ARG A 393 -12.70 23.87 -10.70
CA ARG A 393 -11.89 24.31 -11.84
C ARG A 393 -11.12 23.13 -12.45
N LEU A 394 -10.72 23.27 -13.70
CA LEU A 394 -9.91 22.27 -14.40
C LEU A 394 -8.49 22.76 -14.58
N ASP A 395 -7.56 21.82 -14.43
CA ASP A 395 -6.13 21.82 -14.74
C ASP A 395 -5.27 22.79 -13.91
N ARG A 396 -5.73 24.00 -13.62
CA ARG A 396 -4.95 25.02 -12.90
C ARG A 396 -5.86 25.98 -12.13
N ALA A 397 -5.30 26.67 -11.14
CA ALA A 397 -6.06 27.55 -10.24
C ALA A 397 -6.78 28.72 -10.97
N ASP A 398 -6.23 29.20 -12.06
CA ASP A 398 -6.82 30.17 -12.96
C ASP A 398 -7.51 29.55 -14.20
N GLY A 399 -7.67 28.21 -14.20
CA GLY A 399 -8.28 27.46 -15.27
C GLY A 399 -9.80 27.66 -15.39
N PRO A 400 -10.44 27.04 -16.39
CA PRO A 400 -11.88 27.15 -16.61
C PRO A 400 -12.67 26.78 -15.36
N VAL A 401 -13.68 27.59 -14.99
CA VAL A 401 -14.63 27.27 -13.94
C VAL A 401 -15.66 26.28 -14.51
N LEU A 402 -15.61 25.06 -13.99
CA LEU A 402 -16.53 24.00 -14.37
C LEU A 402 -17.88 24.15 -13.67
N SER A 403 -17.86 24.58 -12.41
CA SER A 403 -19.08 24.82 -11.64
C SER A 403 -18.79 25.74 -10.45
N GLU A 404 -19.83 26.46 -10.01
CA GLU A 404 -19.86 27.15 -8.72
C GLU A 404 -20.96 26.54 -7.85
N ILE A 405 -20.54 25.94 -6.72
CA ILE A 405 -21.41 25.17 -5.84
C ILE A 405 -21.64 25.94 -4.55
N LYS A 406 -22.91 26.25 -4.25
CA LYS A 406 -23.31 26.87 -2.99
C LYS A 406 -23.68 25.81 -1.97
N ILE A 407 -22.92 25.76 -0.88
CA ILE A 407 -23.17 24.86 0.25
C ILE A 407 -24.11 25.61 1.21
N PRO A 408 -25.32 25.10 1.46
CA PRO A 408 -26.25 25.78 2.36
C PRO A 408 -25.78 25.67 3.81
N ALA A 409 -26.05 26.74 4.59
CA ALA A 409 -25.80 26.72 6.03
C ALA A 409 -26.57 25.58 6.72
N GLY A 410 -25.96 24.98 7.75
CA GLY A 410 -26.61 23.93 8.53
C GLY A 410 -25.67 23.21 9.48
N GLU A 411 -26.20 22.22 10.20
CA GLU A 411 -25.46 21.41 11.19
C GLU A 411 -25.25 19.95 10.73
N GLN A 412 -25.60 19.63 9.50
CA GLN A 412 -25.52 18.26 8.96
C GLN A 412 -24.85 18.25 7.61
N TRP A 413 -24.18 17.15 7.29
CA TRP A 413 -23.65 16.86 5.97
C TRP A 413 -24.77 16.83 4.94
N LYS A 414 -24.52 17.42 3.78
CA LYS A 414 -25.46 17.46 2.65
C LYS A 414 -24.77 17.06 1.36
N THR A 415 -25.48 16.34 0.53
CA THR A 415 -25.12 16.18 -0.87
C THR A 415 -25.76 17.31 -1.67
N VAL A 416 -24.94 18.10 -2.34
CA VAL A 416 -25.36 19.25 -3.14
C VAL A 416 -25.06 18.95 -4.61
N GLU A 417 -26.05 19.16 -5.47
CA GLU A 417 -25.87 19.07 -6.92
C GLU A 417 -25.63 20.45 -7.54
N SER A 418 -24.87 20.49 -8.63
CA SER A 418 -24.66 21.67 -9.44
C SER A 418 -24.49 21.31 -10.90
N GLU A 419 -25.04 22.12 -11.81
CA GLU A 419 -24.81 21.98 -13.24
C GLU A 419 -23.38 22.36 -13.60
N LEU A 420 -22.83 21.69 -14.64
CA LEU A 420 -21.50 21.98 -15.17
C LEU A 420 -21.60 22.88 -16.39
N THR A 421 -20.63 23.76 -16.55
CA THR A 421 -20.39 24.45 -17.82
C THR A 421 -19.86 23.49 -18.87
N GLU A 422 -20.02 23.80 -20.15
CA GLU A 422 -19.44 23.00 -21.23
C GLU A 422 -17.91 22.99 -21.13
N PHE A 423 -17.32 21.82 -21.28
CA PHE A 423 -15.87 21.60 -21.29
C PHE A 423 -15.52 20.43 -22.21
N GLN A 424 -14.25 20.30 -22.59
CA GLN A 424 -13.76 19.16 -23.33
C GLN A 424 -13.61 17.97 -22.38
N PRO A 425 -14.25 16.80 -22.66
CA PRO A 425 -14.02 15.59 -21.88
C PRO A 425 -12.58 15.08 -22.04
N GLY A 426 -12.20 14.11 -21.22
CA GLY A 426 -10.85 13.54 -21.20
C GLY A 426 -10.25 13.57 -19.81
N ILE A 427 -8.91 13.52 -19.73
CA ILE A 427 -8.20 13.51 -18.46
C ILE A 427 -7.84 14.94 -18.07
N HIS A 428 -8.30 15.33 -16.89
CA HIS A 428 -8.05 16.66 -16.33
C HIS A 428 -7.54 16.58 -14.88
N HIS A 429 -6.97 17.68 -14.41
CA HIS A 429 -6.76 17.93 -12.99
C HIS A 429 -7.94 18.68 -12.44
N LEU A 430 -8.49 18.20 -11.32
CA LEU A 430 -9.61 18.84 -10.64
C LEU A 430 -9.07 19.75 -9.53
N LEU A 431 -9.55 21.01 -9.49
CA LEU A 431 -9.29 21.92 -8.38
C LEU A 431 -10.61 22.29 -7.72
N VAL A 432 -10.61 22.25 -6.39
CA VAL A 432 -11.71 22.73 -5.56
C VAL A 432 -11.20 23.94 -4.77
N VAL A 433 -11.83 25.09 -4.95
CA VAL A 433 -11.39 26.39 -4.42
C VAL A 433 -12.50 26.99 -3.57
N LEU A 434 -12.20 27.38 -2.34
CA LEU A 434 -13.10 28.15 -1.47
C LEU A 434 -13.13 29.61 -1.94
N LYS A 435 -14.33 30.16 -2.17
CA LYS A 435 -14.48 31.51 -2.72
C LYS A 435 -14.83 32.59 -1.72
N ASP A 436 -15.20 32.23 -0.52
CA ASP A 436 -15.57 33.17 0.56
C ASP A 436 -14.77 32.86 1.85
N GLU A 437 -15.01 33.58 2.91
CA GLU A 437 -14.35 33.44 4.21
C GLU A 437 -15.07 32.43 5.13
N HIS A 438 -16.02 31.66 4.58
CA HIS A 438 -16.84 30.74 5.35
C HIS A 438 -16.28 29.31 5.28
N PRO A 439 -15.82 28.75 6.40
CA PRO A 439 -15.26 27.39 6.40
C PRO A 439 -16.22 26.34 5.86
N VAL A 440 -15.65 25.38 5.13
CA VAL A 440 -16.37 24.24 4.57
C VAL A 440 -15.58 22.95 4.78
N GLU A 441 -16.28 21.89 5.14
CA GLU A 441 -15.77 20.54 5.20
C GLU A 441 -16.29 19.76 3.99
N ILE A 442 -15.42 19.02 3.32
CA ILE A 442 -15.74 18.29 2.09
C ILE A 442 -15.32 16.84 2.26
N ASP A 443 -16.24 15.92 2.04
CA ASP A 443 -16.01 14.49 2.06
C ASP A 443 -15.59 14.04 0.64
N TRP A 444 -16.51 14.11 -0.32
CA TRP A 444 -16.26 13.64 -1.68
C TRP A 444 -17.00 14.46 -2.75
N ILE A 445 -16.55 14.30 -4.00
CA ILE A 445 -17.21 14.78 -5.21
C ILE A 445 -17.33 13.68 -6.25
N ARG A 446 -18.35 13.71 -7.11
CA ARG A 446 -18.46 12.93 -8.33
C ARG A 446 -19.16 13.71 -9.43
N PHE A 447 -19.03 13.25 -10.66
CA PHE A 447 -19.59 13.89 -11.86
C PHE A 447 -20.50 12.92 -12.62
N LEU A 448 -21.68 13.42 -13.04
CA LEU A 448 -22.76 12.63 -13.66
C LEU A 448 -23.10 13.16 -15.05
#